data_3d41a1a4ce1d6b97b755ea5d8fb80d5d
#
_entry.id   3d41a1a4ce1d6b97b755ea5d8fb80d5d
#
_cell.length_a   1.000
_cell.length_b   1.000
_cell.length_c   1.000
_cell.angle_alpha   90.00
_cell.angle_beta   90.00
_cell.angle_gamma   90.00
#
_symmetry.space_group_name_H-M   'P 1'
#
loop_
_entity.id
_entity.type
_entity.pdbx_description
1 polymer ?
#
loop_
_entity_poly.entity_id
_entity_poly.type
_entity_poly.pdbx_seq_one_letter_code
_entity_poly.pdbx_strand_id
1 'polypeptide(L)'
;MLGFVGRRLLYLAPVLIAVSLLTFLIAALLPGDLVVATLGDEATPDKVSALRHEMGLDQPLMLQYLHWLGGALAGDFGRSVRTGELVLSAILQRLPVTLELMLFAQLIALAIGMPLGILCAVRNGGAFDRLVSAIAFGKLSVPAFMSAIVLIYVFSVRLKVLPATGYVPLDEDIVGNLRSFVLPAVTLGFGEWPVLCGCCDPT
;
A
#
# COMPACT_ATOMS: atom_id res chain seq x y z
N MET A 1 19.57 11.19 22.09
CA MET A 1 18.95 10.62 20.90
C MET A 1 18.04 9.43 21.19
N LEU A 2 18.45 8.43 21.97
CA LEU A 2 17.60 7.28 22.34
C LEU A 2 16.27 7.69 23.01
N GLY A 3 16.28 8.66 23.94
CA GLY A 3 15.06 9.11 24.62
C GLY A 3 14.04 9.79 23.69
N PHE A 4 14.51 10.45 22.62
CA PHE A 4 13.64 11.06 21.62
C PHE A 4 12.95 9.99 20.76
N VAL A 5 13.69 8.97 20.32
CA VAL A 5 13.15 7.83 19.56
C VAL A 5 12.20 7.02 20.43
N GLY A 6 12.56 6.72 21.69
CA GLY A 6 11.68 6.00 22.62
C GLY A 6 10.37 6.73 22.86
N ARG A 7 10.39 8.05 23.02
CA ARG A 7 9.18 8.85 23.21
C ARG A 7 8.29 8.89 21.96
N ARG A 8 8.88 8.91 20.75
CA ARG A 8 8.09 8.80 19.51
C ARG A 8 7.46 7.42 19.32
N LEU A 9 8.20 6.36 19.64
CA LEU A 9 7.65 5.00 19.63
C LEU A 9 6.50 4.83 20.61
N LEU A 10 6.59 5.45 21.79
CA LEU A 10 5.50 5.44 22.78
C LEU A 10 4.22 6.15 22.28
N TYR A 11 4.36 7.20 21.46
CA TYR A 11 3.21 7.85 20.82
C TYR A 11 2.62 7.06 19.66
N LEU A 12 3.37 6.13 19.06
CA LEU A 12 2.83 5.22 18.04
C LEU A 12 1.95 4.12 18.62
N ALA A 13 2.20 3.70 19.87
CA ALA A 13 1.45 2.61 20.49
C ALA A 13 -0.08 2.89 20.56
N PRO A 14 -0.57 4.04 21.06
CA PRO A 14 -2.01 4.31 21.05
C PRO A 14 -2.59 4.43 19.65
N VAL A 15 -1.82 4.93 18.68
CA VAL A 15 -2.27 5.00 17.28
C VAL A 15 -2.42 3.60 16.69
N LEU A 16 -1.45 2.71 16.92
CA LEU A 16 -1.51 1.33 16.46
C LEU A 16 -2.69 0.57 17.10
N ILE A 17 -2.92 0.76 18.42
CA ILE A 17 -4.07 0.17 19.13
C ILE A 17 -5.39 0.71 18.54
N ALA A 18 -5.50 2.02 18.33
CA ALA A 18 -6.71 2.62 17.76
C ALA A 18 -6.98 2.13 16.34
N VAL A 19 -5.95 2.07 15.48
CA VAL A 19 -6.08 1.58 14.09
C VAL A 19 -6.43 0.10 14.07
N SER A 20 -5.78 -0.73 14.89
CA SER A 20 -6.08 -2.17 14.95
C SER A 20 -7.50 -2.43 15.46
N LEU A 21 -7.96 -1.70 16.48
CA LEU A 21 -9.32 -1.79 16.99
C LEU A 21 -10.36 -1.37 15.95
N LEU A 22 -10.13 -0.23 15.29
CA LEU A 22 -11.01 0.25 14.21
C LEU A 22 -11.08 -0.74 13.06
N THR A 23 -9.94 -1.26 12.62
CA THR A 23 -9.89 -2.26 11.54
C THR A 23 -10.64 -3.53 11.94
N PHE A 24 -10.45 -4.01 13.17
CA PHE A 24 -11.18 -5.16 13.70
C PHE A 24 -12.69 -4.90 13.75
N LEU A 25 -13.12 -3.75 14.26
CA LEU A 25 -14.53 -3.39 14.33
C LEU A 25 -15.16 -3.28 12.94
N ILE A 26 -14.48 -2.66 11.98
CA ILE A 26 -14.95 -2.58 10.59
C ILE A 26 -15.12 -4.00 10.03
N ALA A 27 -14.14 -4.88 10.20
CA ALA A 27 -14.21 -6.26 9.74
C ALA A 27 -15.36 -7.05 10.42
N ALA A 28 -15.55 -6.86 11.73
CA ALA A 28 -16.60 -7.53 12.49
C ALA A 28 -18.01 -7.01 12.15
N LEU A 29 -18.14 -5.76 11.72
CA LEU A 29 -19.42 -5.12 11.35
C LEU A 29 -19.74 -5.24 9.86
N LEU A 30 -18.83 -5.77 9.04
CA LEU A 30 -19.12 -5.98 7.62
C LEU A 30 -20.31 -6.92 7.46
N PRO A 31 -21.28 -6.56 6.61
CA PRO A 31 -22.41 -7.44 6.33
C PRO A 31 -21.92 -8.70 5.60
N GLY A 32 -22.11 -9.84 6.21
CA GLY A 32 -21.72 -11.16 5.72
C GLY A 32 -21.38 -12.10 6.88
N ASP A 33 -21.87 -13.32 6.81
CA ASP A 33 -21.52 -14.33 7.80
C ASP A 33 -20.24 -15.05 7.37
N LEU A 34 -19.14 -14.77 8.08
CA LEU A 34 -17.83 -15.37 7.85
C LEU A 34 -17.89 -16.90 7.85
N VAL A 35 -18.70 -17.46 8.76
CA VAL A 35 -18.87 -18.90 8.93
C VAL A 35 -19.61 -19.51 7.74
N VAL A 36 -20.67 -18.83 7.27
CA VAL A 36 -21.41 -19.25 6.09
C VAL A 36 -20.54 -19.16 4.84
N ALA A 37 -19.74 -18.09 4.72
CA ALA A 37 -18.78 -17.93 3.61
C ALA A 37 -17.68 -19.00 3.61
N THR A 38 -17.28 -19.50 4.78
CA THR A 38 -16.29 -20.57 4.92
C THR A 38 -16.86 -21.93 4.55
N LEU A 39 -18.09 -22.21 4.96
CA LEU A 39 -18.77 -23.49 4.72
C LEU A 39 -19.34 -23.60 3.29
N GLY A 40 -19.60 -22.47 2.63
CA GLY A 40 -20.19 -22.45 1.30
C GLY A 40 -21.49 -23.25 1.20
N ASP A 41 -21.55 -24.17 0.26
CA ASP A 41 -22.73 -25.02 0.02
C ASP A 41 -23.00 -26.05 1.15
N GLU A 42 -22.01 -26.26 2.05
CA GLU A 42 -22.18 -27.15 3.20
C GLU A 42 -22.71 -26.47 4.47
N ALA A 43 -23.11 -25.21 4.40
CA ALA A 43 -23.60 -24.42 5.52
C ALA A 43 -24.96 -24.92 6.02
N THR A 44 -24.93 -25.93 6.91
CA THR A 44 -26.11 -26.34 7.68
C THR A 44 -26.15 -25.59 9.01
N PRO A 45 -27.34 -25.34 9.62
CA PRO A 45 -27.45 -24.62 10.89
C PRO A 45 -26.55 -25.19 12.00
N ASP A 46 -26.46 -26.51 12.09
CA ASP A 46 -25.63 -27.20 13.10
C ASP A 46 -24.13 -26.98 12.86
N LYS A 47 -23.66 -27.08 11.61
CA LYS A 47 -22.25 -26.82 11.24
C LYS A 47 -21.88 -25.36 11.45
N VAL A 48 -22.80 -24.44 11.11
CA VAL A 48 -22.60 -23.00 11.32
C VAL A 48 -22.46 -22.66 12.79
N SER A 49 -23.32 -23.22 13.67
CA SER A 49 -23.25 -22.98 15.11
C SER A 49 -21.98 -23.58 15.72
N ALA A 50 -21.59 -24.80 15.32
CA ALA A 50 -20.38 -25.46 15.80
C ALA A 50 -19.11 -24.69 15.40
N LEU A 51 -19.00 -24.30 14.13
CA LEU A 51 -17.83 -23.55 13.64
C LEU A 51 -17.76 -22.14 14.23
N ARG A 52 -18.91 -21.49 14.46
CA ARG A 52 -18.97 -20.18 15.12
C ARG A 52 -18.45 -20.26 16.55
N HIS A 53 -18.79 -21.32 17.28
CA HIS A 53 -18.28 -21.58 18.63
C HIS A 53 -16.78 -21.90 18.62
N GLU A 54 -16.33 -22.73 17.69
CA GLU A 54 -14.92 -23.09 17.53
C GLU A 54 -14.05 -21.87 17.21
N MET A 55 -14.54 -20.95 16.38
CA MET A 55 -13.86 -19.69 16.05
C MET A 55 -14.03 -18.60 17.13
N GLY A 56 -14.79 -18.85 18.19
CA GLY A 56 -15.04 -17.88 19.27
C GLY A 56 -15.84 -16.65 18.83
N LEU A 57 -16.58 -16.74 17.73
CA LEU A 57 -17.38 -15.62 17.17
C LEU A 57 -18.69 -15.39 17.94
N ASP A 58 -19.03 -16.24 18.86
CA ASP A 58 -20.13 -16.12 19.81
C ASP A 58 -19.78 -15.29 21.06
N GLN A 59 -18.47 -14.99 21.24
CA GLN A 59 -17.99 -14.22 22.37
C GLN A 59 -18.24 -12.70 22.16
N PRO A 60 -18.23 -11.91 23.27
CA PRO A 60 -18.27 -10.44 23.15
C PRO A 60 -17.12 -9.91 22.27
N LEU A 61 -17.39 -8.91 21.44
CA LEU A 61 -16.42 -8.34 20.48
C LEU A 61 -15.08 -7.96 21.11
N MET A 62 -15.09 -7.48 22.35
CA MET A 62 -13.86 -7.14 23.07
C MET A 62 -12.98 -8.38 23.33
N LEU A 63 -13.56 -9.52 23.66
CA LEU A 63 -12.81 -10.77 23.86
C LEU A 63 -12.28 -11.31 22.52
N GLN A 64 -13.07 -11.23 21.48
CA GLN A 64 -12.62 -11.59 20.12
C GLN A 64 -11.43 -10.73 19.71
N TYR A 65 -11.47 -9.41 19.95
CA TYR A 65 -10.37 -8.50 19.67
C TYR A 65 -9.10 -8.87 20.47
N LEU A 66 -9.24 -9.13 21.77
CA LEU A 66 -8.09 -9.49 22.61
C LEU A 66 -7.46 -10.83 22.20
N HIS A 67 -8.27 -11.83 21.81
CA HIS A 67 -7.78 -13.10 21.29
C HIS A 67 -7.03 -12.89 19.97
N TRP A 68 -7.62 -12.13 19.03
CA TRP A 68 -6.98 -11.79 17.77
C TRP A 68 -5.67 -11.02 17.97
N LEU A 69 -5.67 -10.01 18.85
CA LEU A 69 -4.48 -9.22 19.15
C LEU A 69 -3.37 -10.08 19.79
N GLY A 70 -3.74 -10.99 20.71
CA GLY A 70 -2.81 -11.94 21.31
C GLY A 70 -2.17 -12.86 20.27
N GLY A 71 -2.95 -13.42 19.36
CA GLY A 71 -2.47 -14.19 18.22
C GLY A 71 -1.54 -13.39 17.32
N ALA A 72 -1.94 -12.19 16.95
CA ALA A 72 -1.14 -11.30 16.10
C ALA A 72 0.23 -10.95 16.73
N LEU A 73 0.27 -10.70 18.04
CA LEU A 73 1.52 -10.46 18.79
C LEU A 73 2.40 -11.72 18.88
N ALA A 74 1.81 -12.90 18.83
CA ALA A 74 2.52 -14.19 18.77
C ALA A 74 2.95 -14.56 17.34
N GLY A 75 2.60 -13.74 16.31
CA GLY A 75 2.90 -14.00 14.91
C GLY A 75 1.84 -14.83 14.18
N ASP A 76 0.74 -15.17 14.83
CA ASP A 76 -0.40 -15.81 14.22
C ASP A 76 -1.44 -14.77 13.76
N PHE A 77 -1.41 -14.45 12.45
CA PHE A 77 -2.37 -13.55 11.79
C PHE A 77 -3.60 -14.29 11.26
N GLY A 78 -3.71 -15.59 11.52
CA GLY A 78 -4.80 -16.43 11.05
C GLY A 78 -4.71 -16.78 9.56
N ARG A 79 -5.84 -17.24 9.02
CA ARG A 79 -6.00 -17.62 7.62
C ARG A 79 -7.01 -16.74 6.92
N SER A 80 -6.77 -16.49 5.64
CA SER A 80 -7.74 -15.81 4.78
C SER A 80 -8.96 -16.74 4.55
N VAL A 81 -10.13 -16.27 4.91
CA VAL A 81 -11.39 -17.01 4.70
C VAL A 81 -11.65 -17.26 3.22
N ARG A 82 -11.23 -16.33 2.36
CA ARG A 82 -11.46 -16.41 0.91
C ARG A 82 -10.52 -17.39 0.20
N THR A 83 -9.24 -17.42 0.59
CA THR A 83 -8.20 -18.20 -0.12
C THR A 83 -7.69 -19.38 0.67
N GLY A 84 -7.98 -19.48 1.97
CA GLY A 84 -7.42 -20.48 2.88
C GLY A 84 -5.93 -20.29 3.18
N GLU A 85 -5.28 -19.28 2.58
CA GLU A 85 -3.86 -18.99 2.73
C GLU A 85 -3.55 -18.40 4.11
N LEU A 86 -2.38 -18.72 4.69
CA LEU A 86 -1.90 -18.07 5.90
C LEU A 86 -1.62 -16.59 5.61
N VAL A 87 -2.21 -15.70 6.40
CA VAL A 87 -2.07 -14.24 6.21
C VAL A 87 -0.60 -13.81 6.29
N LEU A 88 0.17 -14.36 7.23
CA LEU A 88 1.61 -14.07 7.35
C LEU A 88 2.38 -14.46 6.09
N SER A 89 2.09 -15.63 5.50
CA SER A 89 2.71 -16.08 4.25
C SER A 89 2.40 -15.13 3.10
N ALA A 90 1.12 -14.73 2.96
CA ALA A 90 0.70 -13.77 1.95
C ALA A 90 1.40 -12.41 2.10
N ILE A 91 1.58 -11.93 3.34
CA ILE A 91 2.31 -10.69 3.61
C ILE A 91 3.78 -10.83 3.20
N LEU A 92 4.47 -11.88 3.66
CA LEU A 92 5.89 -12.09 3.39
C LEU A 92 6.19 -12.26 1.90
N GLN A 93 5.28 -12.85 1.14
CA GLN A 93 5.44 -12.98 -0.32
C GLN A 93 5.25 -11.65 -1.05
N ARG A 94 4.37 -10.77 -0.58
CA ARG A 94 4.07 -9.50 -1.25
C ARG A 94 4.90 -8.33 -0.75
N LEU A 95 5.44 -8.43 0.46
CA LEU A 95 6.24 -7.36 1.08
C LEU A 95 7.48 -6.97 0.25
N PRO A 96 8.31 -7.91 -0.26
CA PRO A 96 9.47 -7.58 -1.09
C PRO A 96 9.09 -6.74 -2.32
N VAL A 97 8.06 -7.17 -3.05
CA VAL A 97 7.54 -6.47 -4.24
C VAL A 97 7.13 -5.03 -3.90
N THR A 98 6.43 -4.87 -2.78
CA THR A 98 5.98 -3.55 -2.32
C THR A 98 7.15 -2.65 -1.94
N LEU A 99 8.15 -3.19 -1.24
CA LEU A 99 9.35 -2.44 -0.84
C LEU A 99 10.21 -2.06 -2.05
N GLU A 100 10.40 -2.97 -3.01
CA GLU A 100 11.09 -2.68 -4.26
C GLU A 100 10.39 -1.56 -5.03
N LEU A 101 9.07 -1.66 -5.22
CA LEU A 101 8.30 -0.64 -5.91
C LEU A 101 8.37 0.72 -5.21
N MET A 102 8.24 0.73 -3.89
CA MET A 102 8.34 1.95 -3.08
C MET A 102 9.73 2.59 -3.25
N LEU A 103 10.80 1.79 -3.18
CA LEU A 103 12.16 2.27 -3.34
C LEU A 103 12.39 2.90 -4.72
N PHE A 104 12.01 2.20 -5.79
CA PHE A 104 12.17 2.72 -7.16
C PHE A 104 11.32 3.97 -7.41
N ALA A 105 10.07 3.98 -6.94
CA ALA A 105 9.22 5.16 -7.05
C ALA A 105 9.80 6.36 -6.31
N GLN A 106 10.32 6.15 -5.10
CA GLN A 106 10.93 7.20 -4.30
C GLN A 106 12.22 7.73 -4.91
N LEU A 107 13.07 6.85 -5.48
CA LEU A 107 14.28 7.27 -6.19
C LEU A 107 13.93 8.13 -7.42
N ILE A 108 12.93 7.76 -8.20
CA ILE A 108 12.46 8.55 -9.35
C ILE A 108 11.91 9.90 -8.88
N ALA A 109 11.07 9.90 -7.84
CA ALA A 109 10.49 11.13 -7.30
C ALA A 109 11.58 12.10 -6.79
N LEU A 110 12.60 11.60 -6.09
CA LEU A 110 13.73 12.38 -5.62
C LEU A 110 14.62 12.88 -6.78
N ALA A 111 14.90 12.02 -7.76
CA ALA A 111 15.72 12.37 -8.92
C ALA A 111 15.09 13.49 -9.76
N ILE A 112 13.78 13.61 -9.77
CA ILE A 112 13.06 14.68 -10.47
C ILE A 112 12.77 15.85 -9.53
N GLY A 113 12.20 15.58 -8.36
CA GLY A 113 11.70 16.60 -7.44
C GLY A 113 12.81 17.45 -6.82
N MET A 114 13.92 16.83 -6.41
CA MET A 114 15.02 17.56 -5.76
C MET A 114 15.71 18.57 -6.69
N PRO A 115 16.13 18.21 -7.93
CA PRO A 115 16.74 19.20 -8.85
C PRO A 115 15.75 20.30 -9.23
N LEU A 116 14.49 19.95 -9.50
CA LEU A 116 13.46 20.94 -9.83
C LEU A 116 13.18 21.88 -8.65
N GLY A 117 13.07 21.35 -7.43
CA GLY A 117 12.86 22.15 -6.23
C GLY A 117 14.01 23.13 -5.97
N ILE A 118 15.27 22.69 -6.10
CA ILE A 118 16.43 23.56 -5.98
C ILE A 118 16.42 24.65 -7.05
N LEU A 119 16.13 24.32 -8.31
CA LEU A 119 16.08 25.29 -9.41
C LEU A 119 14.92 26.29 -9.21
N CYS A 120 13.76 25.87 -8.73
CA CYS A 120 12.65 26.77 -8.41
C CYS A 120 13.02 27.71 -7.25
N ALA A 121 13.67 27.20 -6.20
CA ALA A 121 14.13 28.02 -5.05
C ALA A 121 15.15 29.09 -5.49
N VAL A 122 16.10 28.73 -6.35
CA VAL A 122 17.11 29.68 -6.87
C VAL A 122 16.49 30.71 -7.81
N ARG A 123 15.43 30.35 -8.56
CA ARG A 123 14.77 31.22 -9.54
C ARG A 123 13.37 31.62 -9.11
N ASN A 124 13.16 31.78 -7.82
CA ASN A 124 11.87 32.08 -7.21
C ASN A 124 11.18 33.26 -7.89
N GLY A 125 9.88 33.11 -8.21
CA GLY A 125 9.05 34.09 -8.91
C GLY A 125 9.34 34.25 -10.41
N GLY A 126 10.32 33.50 -10.95
CA GLY A 126 10.68 33.55 -12.37
C GLY A 126 9.71 32.77 -13.29
N ALA A 127 9.90 32.91 -14.59
CA ALA A 127 9.12 32.17 -15.59
C ALA A 127 9.29 30.63 -15.44
N PHE A 128 10.49 30.19 -15.06
CA PHE A 128 10.78 28.77 -14.85
C PHE A 128 9.99 28.22 -13.65
N ASP A 129 10.00 28.92 -12.53
CA ASP A 129 9.25 28.54 -11.34
C ASP A 129 7.74 28.44 -11.61
N ARG A 130 7.17 29.45 -12.30
CA ARG A 130 5.76 29.40 -12.73
C ARG A 130 5.44 28.24 -13.64
N LEU A 131 6.33 27.91 -14.60
CA LEU A 131 6.15 26.77 -15.50
C LEU A 131 6.15 25.44 -14.75
N VAL A 132 7.15 25.23 -13.85
CA VAL A 132 7.27 24.01 -13.06
C VAL A 132 6.05 23.86 -12.13
N SER A 133 5.64 24.96 -11.47
CA SER A 133 4.44 24.96 -10.62
C SER A 133 3.17 24.65 -11.43
N ALA A 134 3.00 25.22 -12.61
CA ALA A 134 1.85 24.93 -13.48
C ALA A 134 1.81 23.45 -13.90
N ILE A 135 2.98 22.84 -14.24
CA ILE A 135 3.09 21.42 -14.56
C ILE A 135 2.78 20.57 -13.32
N ALA A 136 3.29 20.96 -12.14
CA ALA A 136 3.05 20.27 -10.88
C ALA A 136 1.55 20.25 -10.53
N PHE A 137 0.87 21.39 -10.58
CA PHE A 137 -0.58 21.48 -10.35
C PHE A 137 -1.37 20.69 -11.42
N GLY A 138 -0.97 20.79 -12.70
CA GLY A 138 -1.57 19.99 -13.77
C GLY A 138 -1.44 18.50 -13.51
N LYS A 139 -0.28 18.05 -13.03
CA LYS A 139 -0.06 16.62 -12.68
C LYS A 139 -0.89 16.17 -11.49
N LEU A 140 -1.00 17.01 -10.43
CA LEU A 140 -1.84 16.69 -9.27
C LEU A 140 -3.32 16.57 -9.62
N SER A 141 -3.77 17.29 -10.66
CA SER A 141 -5.14 17.22 -11.15
C SER A 141 -5.46 15.92 -11.90
N VAL A 142 -4.42 15.18 -12.36
CA VAL A 142 -4.60 13.91 -13.08
C VAL A 142 -4.46 12.74 -12.11
N PRO A 143 -5.52 11.92 -11.93
CA PRO A 143 -5.43 10.73 -11.10
C PRO A 143 -4.32 9.78 -11.55
N ALA A 144 -3.62 9.15 -10.58
CA ALA A 144 -2.46 8.29 -10.88
C ALA A 144 -2.79 7.14 -11.84
N PHE A 145 -3.99 6.55 -11.73
CA PHE A 145 -4.41 5.45 -12.60
C PHE A 145 -4.55 5.87 -14.06
N MET A 146 -4.96 7.12 -14.36
CA MET A 146 -5.00 7.62 -15.74
C MET A 146 -3.60 7.71 -16.35
N SER A 147 -2.65 8.22 -15.57
CA SER A 147 -1.23 8.24 -15.99
C SER A 147 -0.71 6.82 -16.25
N ALA A 148 -1.07 5.85 -15.38
CA ALA A 148 -0.70 4.45 -15.57
C ALA A 148 -1.26 3.88 -16.89
N ILE A 149 -2.54 4.10 -17.17
CA ILE A 149 -3.19 3.62 -18.40
C ILE A 149 -2.50 4.19 -19.64
N VAL A 150 -2.20 5.50 -19.64
CA VAL A 150 -1.52 6.16 -20.77
C VAL A 150 -0.11 5.58 -20.96
N LEU A 151 0.66 5.39 -19.88
CA LEU A 151 2.00 4.82 -19.95
C LEU A 151 1.96 3.37 -20.45
N ILE A 152 1.04 2.54 -19.96
CA ILE A 152 0.87 1.16 -20.43
C ILE A 152 0.50 1.17 -21.93
N TYR A 153 -0.45 1.99 -22.33
CA TYR A 153 -0.85 2.08 -23.75
C TYR A 153 0.31 2.44 -24.66
N VAL A 154 1.08 3.46 -24.28
CA VAL A 154 2.21 3.93 -25.12
C VAL A 154 3.35 2.90 -25.10
N PHE A 155 3.86 2.53 -23.93
CA PHE A 155 5.10 1.75 -23.85
C PHE A 155 4.91 0.24 -23.98
N SER A 156 3.75 -0.29 -23.58
CA SER A 156 3.50 -1.71 -23.63
C SER A 156 2.70 -2.12 -24.88
N VAL A 157 1.65 -1.37 -25.23
CA VAL A 157 0.77 -1.75 -26.36
C VAL A 157 1.32 -1.22 -27.69
N ARG A 158 1.70 0.07 -27.76
CA ARG A 158 2.16 0.68 -29.01
C ARG A 158 3.62 0.41 -29.31
N LEU A 159 4.51 0.68 -28.37
CA LEU A 159 5.95 0.55 -28.56
C LEU A 159 6.46 -0.88 -28.26
N LYS A 160 5.71 -1.67 -27.48
CA LYS A 160 6.06 -3.06 -27.07
C LYS A 160 7.45 -3.17 -26.43
N VAL A 161 7.89 -2.15 -25.70
CA VAL A 161 9.22 -2.10 -25.07
C VAL A 161 9.18 -2.63 -23.63
N LEU A 162 8.06 -2.40 -22.91
CA LEU A 162 7.90 -2.76 -21.51
C LEU A 162 6.67 -3.65 -21.32
N PRO A 163 6.70 -4.59 -20.36
CA PRO A 163 5.56 -5.44 -20.06
C PRO A 163 4.40 -4.61 -19.44
N ALA A 164 3.16 -4.97 -19.79
CA ALA A 164 1.97 -4.32 -19.22
C ALA A 164 1.68 -4.81 -17.81
N THR A 165 1.98 -6.08 -17.52
CA THR A 165 1.69 -6.79 -16.27
C THR A 165 2.76 -7.85 -16.04
N GLY A 166 2.82 -8.35 -14.81
CA GLY A 166 3.75 -9.38 -14.41
C GLY A 166 4.85 -8.82 -13.51
N TYR A 167 5.24 -9.64 -12.56
CA TYR A 167 6.37 -9.40 -11.68
C TYR A 167 7.38 -10.51 -11.91
N VAL A 168 8.63 -10.13 -12.08
CA VAL A 168 9.76 -11.05 -12.18
C VAL A 168 10.60 -10.86 -10.93
N PRO A 169 10.81 -11.89 -10.10
CA PRO A 169 11.66 -11.80 -8.91
C PRO A 169 13.09 -11.38 -9.25
N LEU A 170 13.72 -10.63 -8.35
CA LEU A 170 15.06 -10.09 -8.54
C LEU A 170 16.13 -11.21 -8.62
N ASP A 171 15.87 -12.33 -7.97
CA ASP A 171 16.72 -13.53 -7.94
C ASP A 171 16.63 -14.38 -9.21
N GLU A 172 15.55 -14.26 -9.99
CA GLU A 172 15.37 -14.98 -11.25
C GLU A 172 15.98 -14.23 -12.44
N ASP A 173 15.63 -12.95 -12.63
CA ASP A 173 16.14 -12.12 -13.73
C ASP A 173 16.11 -10.64 -13.34
N ILE A 174 17.29 -10.05 -13.12
CA ILE A 174 17.45 -8.64 -12.76
C ILE A 174 16.90 -7.70 -13.85
N VAL A 175 17.12 -8.02 -15.13
CA VAL A 175 16.67 -7.19 -16.25
C VAL A 175 15.15 -7.27 -16.40
N GLY A 176 14.60 -8.48 -16.29
CA GLY A 176 13.16 -8.71 -16.29
C GLY A 176 12.47 -8.01 -15.11
N ASN A 177 13.05 -8.10 -13.92
CA ASN A 177 12.59 -7.40 -12.73
C ASN A 177 12.54 -5.88 -12.97
N LEU A 178 13.66 -5.24 -13.35
CA LEU A 178 13.70 -3.82 -13.62
C LEU A 178 12.66 -3.39 -14.68
N ARG A 179 12.51 -4.16 -15.76
CA ARG A 179 11.50 -3.87 -16.80
C ARG A 179 10.08 -3.93 -16.25
N SER A 180 9.79 -4.88 -15.35
CA SER A 180 8.46 -5.02 -14.73
C SER A 180 8.11 -3.84 -13.81
N PHE A 181 9.13 -3.22 -13.17
CA PHE A 181 8.94 -2.09 -12.27
C PHE A 181 8.94 -0.72 -12.94
N VAL A 182 9.51 -0.56 -14.14
CA VAL A 182 9.64 0.77 -14.77
C VAL A 182 8.30 1.51 -14.86
N LEU A 183 7.27 0.88 -15.42
CA LEU A 183 5.96 1.54 -15.60
C LEU A 183 5.29 1.92 -14.28
N PRO A 184 5.12 1.00 -13.30
CA PRO A 184 4.51 1.34 -12.04
C PRO A 184 5.36 2.33 -11.21
N ALA A 185 6.69 2.17 -11.20
CA ALA A 185 7.58 3.09 -10.47
C ALA A 185 7.57 4.50 -11.06
N VAL A 186 7.59 4.64 -12.38
CA VAL A 186 7.46 5.94 -13.05
C VAL A 186 6.09 6.56 -12.76
N THR A 187 5.02 5.76 -12.80
CA THR A 187 3.66 6.25 -12.50
C THR A 187 3.57 6.85 -11.11
N LEU A 188 4.08 6.13 -10.11
CA LEU A 188 4.08 6.56 -8.71
C LEU A 188 5.06 7.70 -8.47
N GLY A 189 6.32 7.53 -8.87
CA GLY A 189 7.37 8.54 -8.66
C GLY A 189 7.08 9.86 -9.37
N PHE A 190 6.51 9.80 -10.58
CA PHE A 190 6.04 10.99 -11.28
C PHE A 190 4.78 11.60 -10.67
N GLY A 191 4.06 10.87 -9.83
CA GLY A 191 2.96 11.38 -9.02
C GLY A 191 3.42 12.17 -7.80
N GLU A 192 4.55 11.79 -7.20
CA GLU A 192 5.07 12.28 -5.93
C GLU A 192 5.99 13.51 -6.06
N TRP A 193 6.67 13.71 -7.21
CA TRP A 193 7.65 14.77 -7.37
C TRP A 193 7.10 16.19 -7.11
N PRO A 194 5.82 16.56 -7.43
CA PRO A 194 5.31 17.89 -7.15
C PRO A 194 5.29 18.23 -5.66
N VAL A 195 5.03 17.22 -4.82
CA VAL A 195 5.04 17.38 -3.36
C VAL A 195 6.47 17.55 -2.85
N LEU A 196 7.42 16.77 -3.41
CA LEU A 196 8.82 16.82 -3.01
C LEU A 196 9.54 18.10 -3.48
N CYS A 197 9.15 18.69 -4.61
CA CYS A 197 9.76 19.92 -5.07
C CYS A 197 9.35 21.15 -4.25
N GLY A 198 8.30 21.07 -3.41
CA GLY A 198 7.80 22.20 -2.64
C GLY A 198 7.20 23.34 -3.48
N CYS A 199 7.10 23.16 -4.80
CA CYS A 199 6.55 24.19 -5.71
C CYS A 199 5.04 24.42 -5.52
N CYS A 200 4.39 23.58 -4.72
CA CYS A 200 2.96 23.67 -4.44
C CYS A 200 2.64 24.27 -3.06
N ASP A 201 3.64 24.66 -2.27
CA ASP A 201 3.45 25.27 -0.96
C ASP A 201 3.29 26.79 -1.12
N PRO A 202 2.12 27.36 -0.81
CA PRO A 202 1.90 28.80 -0.87
C PRO A 202 2.46 29.44 0.41
N THR A 203 3.77 29.62 0.54
CA THR A 203 4.37 30.46 1.57
C THR A 203 4.76 31.83 1.03
#